data_51ea9c2bebc0509951fe6a31397a3aad
#
_entry.id   51ea9c2bebc0509951fe6a31397a3aad
#
_cell.length_a   1.000
_cell.length_b   1.000
_cell.length_c   1.000
_cell.angle_alpha   90.00
_cell.angle_beta   90.00
_cell.angle_gamma   90.00
#
_symmetry.space_group_name_H-M   'P 1'
#
loop_
_entity.id
_entity.type
_entity.pdbx_description
1 polymer ?
#
loop_
_entity_poly.entity_id
_entity_poly.type
_entity_poly.pdbx_seq_one_letter_code
_entity_poly.pdbx_strand_id
1 'polypeptide(L)'
;DYFAGRYKRNVPKANGNFGYMLTAVNRPSINREAYVQVIDFDFKPSAPSRFYGWVSQSKIKDDSQDVSGIGARLVATRGFSDQLFVLGALNYLDEDFDINDMGYLEENNKISLGGFLQYINPIKNENSKVSQTIFRVNGGHNRSTEGYSSGIGLNTELEFFMRDNSYISLKCDCTVMRGKNFTETRNFVDAPFIESLAKYNLQLAYYSPRTNKIRPYVKFGLGTDGYRSDDP
;
A
#
# COMPACT_ATOMS: atom_id res chain seq x y z
N ASP A 1 -1.28 12.79 30.78
CA ASP A 1 0.03 13.33 30.37
C ASP A 1 0.46 12.74 29.05
N TYR A 2 1.16 13.51 28.23
CA TYR A 2 1.66 13.10 26.91
C TYR A 2 3.12 13.54 26.75
N PHE A 3 3.94 12.65 26.22
CA PHE A 3 5.33 12.93 25.85
C PHE A 3 5.60 12.47 24.42
N ALA A 4 6.34 13.24 23.65
CA ALA A 4 6.89 12.85 22.35
C ALA A 4 8.30 13.41 22.19
N GLY A 5 9.23 12.54 21.84
CA GLY A 5 10.60 12.90 21.53
C GLY A 5 11.07 12.23 20.22
N ARG A 6 11.82 12.98 19.39
CA ARG A 6 12.38 12.47 18.15
C ARG A 6 13.83 12.86 17.98
N TYR A 7 14.66 11.89 17.61
CA TYR A 7 16.04 12.09 17.18
C TYR A 7 16.18 11.67 15.71
N LYS A 8 16.91 12.44 14.92
CA LYS A 8 17.22 12.11 13.53
C LYS A 8 18.68 12.39 13.24
N ARG A 9 19.35 11.45 12.57
CA ARG A 9 20.75 11.55 12.17
C ARG A 9 20.91 11.29 10.67
N ASN A 10 21.63 12.18 10.02
CA ASN A 10 22.07 11.95 8.64
C ASN A 10 23.26 10.99 8.62
N VAL A 11 23.28 10.08 7.62
CA VAL A 11 24.35 9.13 7.35
C VAL A 11 24.90 9.41 5.94
N PRO A 12 25.83 10.38 5.78
CA PRO A 12 26.28 10.84 4.46
C PRO A 12 26.88 9.74 3.59
N LYS A 13 27.63 8.79 4.19
CA LYS A 13 28.23 7.66 3.46
C LYS A 13 27.20 6.73 2.81
N ALA A 14 25.99 6.64 3.38
CA ALA A 14 24.89 5.84 2.86
C ALA A 14 23.85 6.71 2.12
N ASN A 15 24.13 8.00 1.93
CA ASN A 15 23.21 8.97 1.34
C ASN A 15 21.80 8.85 1.92
N GLY A 16 21.67 8.94 3.23
CA GLY A 16 20.40 8.70 3.88
C GLY A 16 20.35 9.21 5.30
N ASN A 17 19.33 8.79 5.99
CA ASN A 17 19.10 9.15 7.38
C ASN A 17 18.51 7.98 8.17
N PHE A 18 18.65 8.09 9.47
CA PHE A 18 18.11 7.20 10.48
C PHE A 18 17.43 8.04 11.55
N GLY A 19 16.28 7.60 12.01
CA GLY A 19 15.48 8.24 13.03
C GLY A 19 15.12 7.31 14.19
N TYR A 20 14.93 7.89 15.36
CA TYR A 20 14.32 7.24 16.50
C TYR A 20 13.26 8.16 17.09
N MET A 21 12.10 7.63 17.38
CA MET A 21 10.99 8.34 18.00
C MET A 21 10.48 7.54 19.21
N LEU A 22 10.20 8.23 20.29
CA LEU A 22 9.51 7.70 21.45
C LEU A 22 8.31 8.57 21.74
N THR A 23 7.16 7.94 21.92
CA THR A 23 5.95 8.59 22.44
C THR A 23 5.45 7.83 23.66
N ALA A 24 4.90 8.55 24.63
CA ALA A 24 4.32 7.99 25.83
C ALA A 24 3.05 8.75 26.20
N VAL A 25 2.02 8.03 26.59
CA VAL A 25 0.76 8.58 27.09
C VAL A 25 0.48 7.94 28.44
N ASN A 26 0.14 8.77 29.44
CA ASN A 26 -0.33 8.31 30.73
C ASN A 26 -1.71 8.93 31.00
N ARG A 27 -2.71 8.08 31.22
CA ARG A 27 -4.10 8.43 31.53
C ARG A 27 -4.48 7.88 32.92
N PRO A 28 -4.11 8.59 34.00
CA PRO A 28 -4.32 8.11 35.35
C PRO A 28 -5.79 7.83 35.70
N SER A 29 -6.73 8.57 35.08
CA SER A 29 -8.18 8.42 35.30
C SER A 29 -8.75 7.03 34.94
N ILE A 30 -8.03 6.30 34.07
CA ILE A 30 -8.41 4.96 33.60
C ILE A 30 -7.24 3.97 33.80
N ASN A 31 -6.26 4.32 34.62
CA ASN A 31 -5.05 3.53 34.92
C ASN A 31 -4.39 2.95 33.66
N ARG A 32 -4.24 3.77 32.60
CA ARG A 32 -3.74 3.34 31.30
C ARG A 32 -2.45 4.07 30.92
N GLU A 33 -1.44 3.28 30.62
CA GLU A 33 -0.15 3.72 30.10
C GLU A 33 0.08 3.12 28.69
N ALA A 34 0.53 3.93 27.76
CA ALA A 34 0.86 3.49 26.41
C ALA A 34 2.20 4.09 25.96
N TYR A 35 3.03 3.25 25.35
CA TYR A 35 4.34 3.62 24.83
C TYR A 35 4.47 3.14 23.38
N VAL A 36 5.03 3.97 22.51
CA VAL A 36 5.43 3.57 21.16
C VAL A 36 6.84 4.04 20.88
N GLN A 37 7.68 3.10 20.46
CA GLN A 37 9.03 3.39 19.97
C GLN A 37 9.08 3.06 18.50
N VAL A 38 9.74 3.93 17.72
CA VAL A 38 9.88 3.77 16.27
C VAL A 38 11.33 4.00 15.89
N ILE A 39 11.89 3.10 15.12
CA ILE A 39 13.13 3.29 14.37
C ILE A 39 12.75 3.45 12.91
N ASP A 40 13.12 4.56 12.29
CA ASP A 40 12.88 4.82 10.88
C ASP A 40 14.20 5.04 10.11
N PHE A 41 14.21 4.70 8.84
CA PHE A 41 15.36 4.90 7.97
C PHE A 41 14.93 5.23 6.54
N ASP A 42 15.79 5.97 5.83
CA ASP A 42 15.63 6.33 4.43
C ASP A 42 17.01 6.46 3.78
N PHE A 43 17.37 5.52 2.93
CA PHE A 43 18.66 5.44 2.26
C PHE A 43 18.52 5.48 0.75
N LYS A 44 19.43 6.18 0.08
CA LYS A 44 19.53 6.29 -1.37
C LYS A 44 20.93 5.84 -1.80
N PRO A 45 21.24 4.52 -1.75
CA PRO A 45 22.61 4.02 -1.98
C PRO A 45 23.15 4.36 -3.35
N SER A 46 22.31 4.48 -4.33
CA SER A 46 22.62 4.97 -5.68
C SER A 46 21.38 5.59 -6.29
N ALA A 47 21.53 6.62 -7.11
CA ALA A 47 20.42 7.06 -7.97
C ALA A 47 20.22 6.00 -9.08
N PRO A 48 19.01 5.57 -9.36
CA PRO A 48 17.71 5.91 -8.80
C PRO A 48 17.15 4.85 -7.82
N SER A 49 17.94 4.43 -6.84
CA SER A 49 17.51 3.45 -5.83
C SER A 49 17.20 4.12 -4.49
N ARG A 50 16.14 3.66 -3.82
CA ARG A 50 15.79 4.11 -2.48
C ARG A 50 15.31 2.95 -1.64
N PHE A 51 15.67 2.96 -0.37
CA PHE A 51 15.34 1.99 0.65
C PHE A 51 14.84 2.72 1.88
N TYR A 52 13.59 2.56 2.26
CA TYR A 52 13.06 3.24 3.42
C TYR A 52 12.05 2.38 4.16
N GLY A 53 11.91 2.66 5.44
CA GLY A 53 11.01 1.90 6.27
C GLY A 53 11.10 2.29 7.73
N TRP A 54 10.41 1.51 8.54
CA TRP A 54 10.41 1.65 9.98
C TRP A 54 10.13 0.31 10.66
N VAL A 55 10.59 0.20 11.89
CA VAL A 55 10.21 -0.84 12.86
C VAL A 55 9.71 -0.13 14.09
N SER A 56 8.60 -0.57 14.63
CA SER A 56 7.96 0.01 15.79
C SER A 56 7.57 -1.07 16.79
N GLN A 57 7.65 -0.73 18.06
CA GLN A 57 7.08 -1.50 19.14
C GLN A 57 6.05 -0.63 19.85
N SER A 58 4.88 -1.19 20.11
CA SER A 58 3.86 -0.63 21.01
C SER A 58 3.83 -1.44 22.31
N LYS A 59 3.55 -0.76 23.41
CA LYS A 59 3.24 -1.40 24.68
C LYS A 59 2.10 -0.63 25.34
N ILE A 60 1.07 -1.37 25.75
CA ILE A 60 -0.09 -0.83 26.44
C ILE A 60 -0.25 -1.62 27.75
N LYS A 61 -0.43 -0.89 28.82
CA LYS A 61 -0.71 -1.45 30.13
C LYS A 61 -1.88 -0.73 30.77
N ASP A 62 -2.89 -1.47 31.19
CA ASP A 62 -4.01 -1.00 31.99
C ASP A 62 -4.46 -2.10 32.97
N ASP A 63 -5.57 -1.87 33.69
CA ASP A 63 -6.09 -2.83 34.68
C ASP A 63 -6.49 -4.19 34.08
N SER A 64 -6.74 -4.26 32.77
CA SER A 64 -7.25 -5.43 32.07
C SER A 64 -6.18 -6.14 31.21
N GLN A 65 -5.10 -5.44 30.84
CA GLN A 65 -4.12 -5.96 29.87
C GLN A 65 -2.71 -5.38 30.07
N ASP A 66 -1.70 -6.20 29.77
CA ASP A 66 -0.31 -5.79 29.54
C ASP A 66 0.12 -6.43 28.22
N VAL A 67 -0.06 -5.71 27.12
CA VAL A 67 0.19 -6.20 25.76
C VAL A 67 1.29 -5.41 25.08
N SER A 68 2.08 -6.12 24.25
CA SER A 68 3.15 -5.52 23.47
C SER A 68 3.17 -6.13 22.08
N GLY A 69 3.09 -5.29 21.07
CA GLY A 69 3.10 -5.71 19.67
C GLY A 69 4.19 -5.03 18.85
N ILE A 70 4.49 -5.59 17.68
CA ILE A 70 5.51 -5.12 16.75
C ILE A 70 4.87 -4.77 15.41
N GLY A 71 5.26 -3.61 14.87
CA GLY A 71 4.96 -3.21 13.51
C GLY A 71 6.24 -2.97 12.73
N ALA A 72 6.23 -3.29 11.43
CA ALA A 72 7.35 -3.00 10.54
C ALA A 72 6.87 -2.69 9.12
N ARG A 73 7.60 -1.81 8.45
CA ARG A 73 7.41 -1.51 7.02
C ARG A 73 8.75 -1.38 6.34
N LEU A 74 8.86 -2.02 5.18
CA LEU A 74 10.00 -1.92 4.31
C LEU A 74 9.52 -1.59 2.90
N VAL A 75 10.13 -0.60 2.26
CA VAL A 75 9.89 -0.25 0.86
C VAL A 75 11.23 -0.14 0.14
N ALA A 76 11.35 -0.82 -0.97
CA ALA A 76 12.48 -0.75 -1.87
C ALA A 76 12.02 -0.26 -3.24
N THR A 77 12.73 0.72 -3.80
CA THR A 77 12.46 1.21 -5.15
C THR A 77 13.74 1.21 -5.96
N ARG A 78 13.64 0.89 -7.25
CA ARG A 78 14.76 0.95 -8.18
C ARG A 78 14.29 1.30 -9.59
N GLY A 79 14.92 2.33 -10.17
CA GLY A 79 14.93 2.53 -11.60
C GLY A 79 16.12 1.76 -12.19
N PHE A 80 15.85 0.88 -13.15
CA PHE A 80 16.90 0.16 -13.88
C PHE A 80 17.38 0.94 -15.10
N SER A 81 16.52 1.81 -15.60
CA SER A 81 16.76 2.76 -16.67
C SER A 81 15.73 3.90 -16.58
N ASP A 82 15.81 4.88 -17.47
CA ASP A 82 14.78 5.92 -17.62
C ASP A 82 13.41 5.33 -18.00
N GLN A 83 13.41 4.08 -18.47
CA GLN A 83 12.20 3.38 -18.92
C GLN A 83 11.62 2.41 -17.90
N LEU A 84 12.43 1.81 -17.03
CA LEU A 84 11.99 0.73 -16.13
C LEU A 84 12.17 1.13 -14.67
N PHE A 85 11.05 1.18 -13.96
CA PHE A 85 10.96 1.42 -12.53
C PHE A 85 10.26 0.24 -11.82
N VAL A 86 10.79 -0.16 -10.66
CA VAL A 86 10.23 -1.23 -9.82
C VAL A 86 10.15 -0.77 -8.39
N LEU A 87 9.08 -1.16 -7.69
CA LEU A 87 8.89 -0.97 -6.26
C LEU A 87 8.43 -2.29 -5.64
N GLY A 88 8.97 -2.60 -4.46
CA GLY A 88 8.48 -3.65 -3.59
C GLY A 88 8.21 -3.08 -2.19
N ALA A 89 7.15 -3.53 -1.56
CA ALA A 89 6.76 -3.12 -0.22
C ALA A 89 6.34 -4.33 0.63
N LEU A 90 6.80 -4.36 1.88
CA LEU A 90 6.40 -5.31 2.90
C LEU A 90 5.90 -4.52 4.11
N ASN A 91 4.73 -4.87 4.63
CA ASN A 91 4.25 -4.40 5.92
C ASN A 91 3.96 -5.63 6.80
N TYR A 92 4.32 -5.52 8.06
CA TYR A 92 4.01 -6.46 9.12
C TYR A 92 3.41 -5.70 10.29
N LEU A 93 2.26 -6.11 10.75
CA LEU A 93 1.59 -5.58 11.94
C LEU A 93 1.13 -6.78 12.76
N ASP A 94 1.71 -6.93 13.93
CA ASP A 94 1.34 -7.93 14.91
C ASP A 94 -0.13 -7.75 15.36
N GLU A 95 -0.75 -8.80 15.86
CA GLU A 95 -2.11 -8.75 16.42
C GLU A 95 -2.19 -7.84 17.65
N ASP A 96 -1.14 -7.79 18.44
CA ASP A 96 -1.01 -6.96 19.65
C ASP A 96 -0.47 -5.55 19.35
N PHE A 97 -0.12 -5.24 18.09
CA PHE A 97 0.39 -3.93 17.75
C PHE A 97 -0.75 -2.90 17.77
N ASP A 98 -0.67 -1.95 18.69
CA ASP A 98 -1.65 -0.88 18.86
C ASP A 98 -0.98 0.46 19.16
N ILE A 99 -1.31 1.48 18.36
CA ILE A 99 -0.85 2.87 18.52
C ILE A 99 -2.01 3.85 18.71
N ASN A 100 -3.23 3.38 18.93
CA ASN A 100 -4.43 4.21 18.92
C ASN A 100 -4.47 5.24 20.06
N ASP A 101 -3.69 5.08 21.11
CA ASP A 101 -3.54 6.11 22.15
C ASP A 101 -2.77 7.35 21.68
N MET A 102 -1.97 7.23 20.61
CA MET A 102 -1.06 8.26 20.10
C MET A 102 -1.21 8.53 18.61
N GLY A 103 -2.04 7.76 17.92
CA GLY A 103 -2.27 7.86 16.49
C GLY A 103 -3.53 7.09 16.09
N TYR A 104 -3.65 6.81 14.82
CA TYR A 104 -4.74 6.00 14.28
C TYR A 104 -4.15 4.77 13.57
N LEU A 105 -4.59 3.60 14.00
CA LEU A 105 -4.31 2.33 13.36
C LEU A 105 -5.64 1.68 12.97
N GLU A 106 -5.87 1.57 11.67
CA GLU A 106 -7.10 0.99 11.11
C GLU A 106 -7.16 -0.52 11.32
N GLU A 107 -6.05 -1.19 11.07
CA GLU A 107 -5.91 -2.65 11.14
C GLU A 107 -4.56 -3.05 11.74
N ASN A 108 -4.56 -4.08 12.57
CA ASN A 108 -3.40 -4.86 12.97
C ASN A 108 -3.54 -6.30 12.47
N ASN A 109 -2.76 -7.25 12.99
CA ASN A 109 -2.78 -8.67 12.59
C ASN A 109 -2.66 -8.84 11.07
N LYS A 110 -1.66 -8.17 10.45
CA LYS A 110 -1.58 -8.08 8.98
C LYS A 110 -0.16 -8.21 8.47
N ILE A 111 0.01 -9.09 7.49
CA ILE A 111 1.19 -9.16 6.64
C ILE A 111 0.76 -8.77 5.22
N SER A 112 1.35 -7.71 4.68
CA SER A 112 1.06 -7.22 3.34
C SER A 112 2.33 -7.24 2.51
N LEU A 113 2.29 -7.89 1.35
CA LEU A 113 3.33 -7.86 0.34
C LEU A 113 2.78 -7.17 -0.90
N GLY A 114 3.44 -6.13 -1.38
CA GLY A 114 3.04 -5.40 -2.57
C GLY A 114 4.19 -5.15 -3.52
N GLY A 115 3.87 -5.05 -4.80
CA GLY A 115 4.84 -4.73 -5.86
C GLY A 115 4.24 -3.85 -6.93
N PHE A 116 5.08 -3.04 -7.54
CA PHE A 116 4.74 -2.18 -8.66
C PHE A 116 5.87 -2.21 -9.68
N LEU A 117 5.51 -2.34 -10.96
CA LEU A 117 6.41 -2.22 -12.09
C LEU A 117 5.83 -1.22 -13.07
N GLN A 118 6.67 -0.32 -13.56
CA GLN A 118 6.33 0.59 -14.66
C GLN A 118 7.41 0.48 -15.74
N TYR A 119 6.95 0.30 -16.98
CA TYR A 119 7.79 0.35 -18.16
C TYR A 119 7.28 1.41 -19.12
N ILE A 120 8.14 2.36 -19.48
CA ILE A 120 7.87 3.46 -20.39
C ILE A 120 8.61 3.19 -21.70
N ASN A 121 7.91 3.09 -22.81
CA ASN A 121 8.51 2.89 -24.12
C ASN A 121 8.22 4.12 -25.01
N PRO A 122 9.17 5.04 -25.19
CA PRO A 122 9.07 6.15 -26.10
C PRO A 122 9.17 5.65 -27.56
N ILE A 123 8.23 6.07 -28.41
CA ILE A 123 8.19 5.71 -29.82
C ILE A 123 8.97 6.75 -30.63
N LYS A 124 10.15 6.37 -31.11
CA LYS A 124 11.06 7.26 -31.87
C LYS A 124 10.61 7.56 -33.28
N ASN A 125 9.76 6.70 -33.88
CA ASN A 125 9.26 6.92 -35.23
C ASN A 125 8.31 8.12 -35.27
N GLU A 126 8.73 9.21 -35.89
CA GLU A 126 7.95 10.46 -35.98
C GLU A 126 6.66 10.32 -36.78
N ASN A 127 6.57 9.36 -37.72
CA ASN A 127 5.36 9.06 -38.47
C ASN A 127 4.33 8.28 -37.66
N SER A 128 4.68 7.76 -36.49
CA SER A 128 3.75 7.08 -35.57
C SER A 128 2.81 8.11 -34.93
N LYS A 129 1.52 7.82 -34.89
CA LYS A 129 0.54 8.61 -34.12
C LYS A 129 0.77 8.47 -32.61
N VAL A 130 1.34 7.34 -32.17
CA VAL A 130 1.68 7.10 -30.77
C VAL A 130 3.06 7.67 -30.50
N SER A 131 3.20 8.48 -29.46
CA SER A 131 4.46 9.06 -28.99
C SER A 131 5.13 8.20 -27.92
N GLN A 132 4.33 7.51 -27.12
CA GLN A 132 4.82 6.73 -25.97
C GLN A 132 3.79 5.68 -25.58
N THR A 133 4.27 4.54 -25.11
CA THR A 133 3.45 3.57 -24.38
C THR A 133 3.93 3.43 -22.95
N ILE A 134 3.00 3.28 -22.02
CA ILE A 134 3.32 3.00 -20.60
C ILE A 134 2.60 1.71 -20.22
N PHE A 135 3.36 0.78 -19.70
CA PHE A 135 2.84 -0.45 -19.11
C PHE A 135 3.07 -0.41 -17.61
N ARG A 136 2.02 -0.65 -16.83
CA ARG A 136 2.09 -0.73 -15.37
C ARG A 136 1.48 -2.04 -14.89
N VAL A 137 2.14 -2.63 -13.92
CA VAL A 137 1.61 -3.76 -13.15
C VAL A 137 1.76 -3.40 -11.69
N ASN A 138 0.70 -3.51 -10.93
CA ASN A 138 0.78 -3.53 -9.50
C ASN A 138 0.02 -4.74 -8.95
N GLY A 139 0.52 -5.30 -7.86
CA GLY A 139 -0.13 -6.42 -7.24
C GLY A 139 0.26 -6.51 -5.78
N GLY A 140 -0.57 -7.21 -5.03
CA GLY A 140 -0.32 -7.39 -3.62
C GLY A 140 -1.08 -8.57 -3.05
N HIS A 141 -0.57 -9.02 -1.91
CA HIS A 141 -1.16 -10.09 -1.12
C HIS A 141 -1.21 -9.63 0.34
N ASN A 142 -2.36 -9.82 0.96
CA ASN A 142 -2.57 -9.58 2.37
C ASN A 142 -2.95 -10.90 3.05
N ARG A 143 -2.40 -11.11 4.25
CA ARG A 143 -2.78 -12.22 5.12
C ARG A 143 -2.68 -11.79 6.58
N SER A 144 -3.34 -12.51 7.49
CA SER A 144 -3.12 -12.36 8.91
C SER A 144 -1.80 -13.01 9.35
N THR A 145 -1.34 -12.70 10.56
CA THR A 145 -0.19 -13.38 11.19
C THR A 145 -0.48 -14.84 11.47
N GLU A 146 -1.76 -15.21 11.65
CA GLU A 146 -2.23 -16.60 11.77
C GLU A 146 -2.26 -17.38 10.45
N GLY A 147 -1.98 -16.72 9.30
CA GLY A 147 -1.87 -17.36 8.00
C GLY A 147 -3.13 -17.32 7.12
N TYR A 148 -4.21 -16.69 7.56
CA TYR A 148 -5.40 -16.52 6.71
C TYR A 148 -5.15 -15.47 5.64
N SER A 149 -5.36 -15.82 4.37
CA SER A 149 -5.29 -14.88 3.25
C SER A 149 -6.51 -13.96 3.26
N SER A 150 -6.29 -12.64 3.27
CA SER A 150 -7.37 -11.65 3.17
C SER A 150 -7.56 -11.11 1.75
N GLY A 151 -6.69 -11.48 0.81
CA GLY A 151 -6.86 -11.14 -0.60
C GLY A 151 -5.56 -11.11 -1.39
N ILE A 152 -5.72 -11.38 -2.68
CA ILE A 152 -4.68 -11.20 -3.71
C ILE A 152 -5.28 -10.26 -4.75
N GLY A 153 -4.58 -9.19 -5.05
CA GLY A 153 -4.96 -8.23 -6.10
C GLY A 153 -3.88 -8.10 -7.16
N LEU A 154 -4.29 -8.04 -8.41
CA LEU A 154 -3.44 -7.71 -9.55
C LEU A 154 -4.14 -6.66 -10.40
N ASN A 155 -3.45 -5.56 -10.66
CA ASN A 155 -3.87 -4.50 -11.54
C ASN A 155 -2.85 -4.34 -12.65
N THR A 156 -3.30 -4.34 -13.90
CA THR A 156 -2.47 -4.09 -15.07
C THR A 156 -3.06 -2.94 -15.87
N GLU A 157 -2.21 -2.05 -16.35
CA GLU A 157 -2.60 -0.90 -17.15
C GLU A 157 -1.65 -0.73 -18.32
N LEU A 158 -2.21 -0.55 -19.53
CA LEU A 158 -1.50 -0.23 -20.75
C LEU A 158 -2.05 1.08 -21.29
N GLU A 159 -1.20 2.09 -21.41
CA GLU A 159 -1.55 3.41 -21.93
C GLU A 159 -0.80 3.69 -23.23
N PHE A 160 -1.51 4.28 -24.20
CA PHE A 160 -0.99 4.76 -25.46
C PHE A 160 -1.15 6.28 -25.50
N PHE A 161 -0.06 7.01 -25.39
CA PHE A 161 -0.06 8.47 -25.52
C PHE A 161 0.13 8.85 -26.97
N MET A 162 -0.79 9.65 -27.48
CA MET A 162 -0.78 10.13 -28.87
C MET A 162 0.00 11.45 -28.96
N ARG A 163 0.47 11.78 -30.16
CA ARG A 163 1.20 13.04 -30.42
C ARG A 163 0.34 14.28 -30.31
N ASP A 164 -0.98 14.15 -30.41
CA ASP A 164 -1.95 15.22 -30.18
C ASP A 164 -2.30 15.43 -28.70
N ASN A 165 -1.58 14.76 -27.77
CA ASN A 165 -1.83 14.75 -26.33
C ASN A 165 -3.15 14.08 -25.90
N SER A 166 -3.80 13.33 -26.78
CA SER A 166 -4.82 12.36 -26.35
C SER A 166 -4.17 11.08 -25.85
N TYR A 167 -4.91 10.25 -25.11
CA TYR A 167 -4.41 8.93 -24.75
C TYR A 167 -5.54 7.90 -24.64
N ILE A 168 -5.17 6.65 -24.84
CA ILE A 168 -6.02 5.48 -24.65
C ILE A 168 -5.44 4.69 -23.47
N SER A 169 -6.29 4.27 -22.54
CA SER A 169 -5.92 3.39 -21.42
C SER A 169 -6.73 2.10 -21.50
N LEU A 170 -6.03 0.99 -21.39
CA LEU A 170 -6.59 -0.35 -21.18
C LEU A 170 -6.18 -0.81 -19.79
N LYS A 171 -7.17 -1.06 -18.93
CA LYS A 171 -6.95 -1.45 -17.55
C LYS A 171 -7.63 -2.79 -17.27
N CYS A 172 -6.91 -3.69 -16.61
CA CYS A 172 -7.43 -4.95 -16.14
C CYS A 172 -7.14 -5.09 -14.63
N ASP A 173 -8.19 -5.24 -13.84
CA ASP A 173 -8.13 -5.50 -12.42
C ASP A 173 -8.59 -6.93 -12.16
N CYS A 174 -7.83 -7.67 -11.38
CA CYS A 174 -8.22 -8.96 -10.85
C CYS A 174 -8.03 -8.94 -9.33
N THR A 175 -9.06 -9.27 -8.59
CA THR A 175 -8.98 -9.39 -7.13
C THR A 175 -9.63 -10.68 -6.70
N VAL A 176 -8.92 -11.45 -5.89
CA VAL A 176 -9.44 -12.65 -5.23
C VAL A 176 -9.37 -12.39 -3.74
N MET A 177 -10.52 -12.43 -3.08
CA MET A 177 -10.60 -12.32 -1.62
C MET A 177 -11.00 -13.70 -1.08
N ARG A 178 -10.16 -14.25 -0.22
CA ARG A 178 -10.43 -15.53 0.44
C ARG A 178 -9.88 -15.48 1.85
N GLY A 179 -10.74 -15.56 2.84
CA GLY A 179 -10.32 -15.55 4.22
C GLY A 179 -11.25 -14.78 5.13
N LYS A 180 -10.81 -14.54 6.36
CA LYS A 180 -11.57 -13.74 7.32
C LYS A 180 -11.46 -12.25 6.97
N ASN A 181 -12.56 -11.52 7.06
CA ASN A 181 -12.57 -10.08 6.92
C ASN A 181 -12.11 -9.43 8.23
N PHE A 182 -10.84 -9.06 8.31
CA PHE A 182 -10.26 -8.48 9.52
C PHE A 182 -10.69 -7.04 9.80
N THR A 183 -11.17 -6.31 8.81
CA THR A 183 -11.68 -4.94 8.98
C THR A 183 -12.94 -4.92 9.85
N GLU A 184 -13.77 -5.97 9.75
CA GLU A 184 -14.99 -6.10 10.55
C GLU A 184 -14.76 -6.85 11.87
N THR A 185 -13.62 -7.52 12.03
CA THR A 185 -13.38 -8.45 13.13
C THR A 185 -12.77 -7.84 14.39
N ARG A 186 -12.43 -6.57 14.41
CA ARG A 186 -11.95 -5.88 15.63
C ARG A 186 -12.88 -6.03 16.82
N ASN A 187 -14.16 -6.36 16.59
CA ASN A 187 -15.18 -6.48 17.61
C ASN A 187 -15.83 -7.86 17.69
N PHE A 188 -15.39 -8.86 16.92
CA PHE A 188 -16.04 -10.16 16.87
C PHE A 188 -15.05 -11.30 17.07
N VAL A 189 -15.27 -12.08 18.13
CA VAL A 189 -14.50 -13.30 18.43
C VAL A 189 -14.66 -14.35 17.34
N ASP A 190 -15.79 -14.33 16.61
CA ASP A 190 -16.11 -15.24 15.50
C ASP A 190 -16.33 -14.46 14.20
N ALA A 191 -15.24 -13.97 13.62
CA ALA A 191 -15.34 -13.31 12.33
C ALA A 191 -15.81 -14.26 11.23
N PRO A 192 -16.83 -13.89 10.44
CA PRO A 192 -17.29 -14.71 9.35
C PRO A 192 -16.17 -14.91 8.31
N PHE A 193 -16.05 -16.15 7.85
CA PHE A 193 -15.16 -16.47 6.74
C PHE A 193 -15.82 -15.97 5.46
N ILE A 194 -15.18 -15.01 4.80
CA ILE A 194 -15.65 -14.49 3.52
C ILE A 194 -14.88 -15.17 2.41
N GLU A 195 -15.55 -15.92 1.57
CA GLU A 195 -15.04 -16.39 0.31
C GLU A 195 -15.69 -15.56 -0.80
N SER A 196 -14.96 -14.62 -1.37
CA SER A 196 -15.43 -13.91 -2.55
C SER A 196 -14.92 -14.60 -3.80
N LEU A 197 -15.80 -14.73 -4.80
CA LEU A 197 -15.39 -15.10 -6.15
C LEU A 197 -14.40 -14.06 -6.69
N ALA A 198 -13.51 -14.50 -7.57
CA ALA A 198 -12.58 -13.59 -8.23
C ALA A 198 -13.34 -12.45 -8.93
N LYS A 199 -12.96 -11.23 -8.62
CA LYS A 199 -13.47 -10.03 -9.29
C LYS A 199 -12.58 -9.71 -10.46
N TYR A 200 -13.18 -9.54 -11.62
CA TYR A 200 -12.49 -9.10 -12.83
C TYR A 200 -13.12 -7.81 -13.30
N ASN A 201 -12.30 -6.85 -13.66
CA ASN A 201 -12.75 -5.59 -14.24
C ASN A 201 -11.84 -5.22 -15.41
N LEU A 202 -12.39 -5.18 -16.60
CA LEU A 202 -11.70 -4.73 -17.81
C LEU A 202 -12.27 -3.37 -18.22
N GLN A 203 -11.40 -2.39 -18.40
CA GLN A 203 -11.79 -1.03 -18.75
C GLN A 203 -10.98 -0.56 -19.95
N LEU A 204 -11.67 0.02 -20.92
CA LEU A 204 -11.08 0.76 -22.04
C LEU A 204 -11.53 2.22 -21.90
N ALA A 205 -10.59 3.16 -21.94
CA ALA A 205 -10.89 4.57 -21.84
C ALA A 205 -10.13 5.36 -22.91
N TYR A 206 -10.79 6.36 -23.45
CA TYR A 206 -10.19 7.37 -24.33
C TYR A 206 -10.29 8.75 -23.68
N TYR A 207 -9.20 9.48 -23.70
CA TYR A 207 -9.09 10.82 -23.17
C TYR A 207 -8.66 11.76 -24.28
N SER A 208 -9.47 12.79 -24.56
CA SER A 208 -9.17 13.78 -25.59
C SER A 208 -7.98 14.66 -25.22
N PRO A 209 -7.36 15.33 -26.20
CA PRO A 209 -6.25 16.25 -25.96
C PRO A 209 -6.59 17.32 -24.92
N ARG A 210 -5.63 17.62 -24.04
CA ARG A 210 -5.77 18.67 -23.00
C ARG A 210 -5.88 20.09 -23.58
N THR A 211 -5.54 20.26 -24.85
CA THR A 211 -5.59 21.53 -25.58
C THR A 211 -7.01 21.94 -25.97
N ASN A 212 -7.96 21.04 -25.95
CA ASN A 212 -9.35 21.31 -26.33
C ASN A 212 -10.10 22.00 -25.18
N LYS A 213 -10.94 22.99 -25.49
CA LYS A 213 -11.85 23.65 -24.54
C LYS A 213 -12.83 22.65 -23.91
N ILE A 214 -13.32 21.71 -24.73
CA ILE A 214 -14.16 20.58 -24.32
C ILE A 214 -13.27 19.35 -24.32
N ARG A 215 -13.25 18.60 -23.22
CA ARG A 215 -12.43 17.40 -23.05
C ARG A 215 -13.34 16.16 -22.97
N PRO A 216 -13.81 15.63 -24.10
CA PRO A 216 -14.60 14.42 -24.09
C PRO A 216 -13.77 13.27 -23.52
N TYR A 217 -14.42 12.50 -22.68
CA TYR A 217 -13.91 11.31 -22.05
C TYR A 217 -14.92 10.20 -22.29
N VAL A 218 -14.46 9.07 -22.80
CA VAL A 218 -15.30 7.90 -23.02
C VAL A 218 -14.66 6.73 -22.27
N LYS A 219 -15.44 6.09 -21.43
CA LYS A 219 -15.02 4.91 -20.68
C LYS A 219 -16.04 3.79 -20.90
N PHE A 220 -15.53 2.63 -21.25
CA PHE A 220 -16.29 1.39 -21.34
C PHE A 220 -15.65 0.38 -20.39
N GLY A 221 -16.46 -0.34 -19.61
CA GLY A 221 -15.97 -1.33 -18.67
C GLY A 221 -16.87 -2.56 -18.64
N LEU A 222 -16.25 -3.72 -18.48
CA LEU A 222 -16.89 -5.00 -18.22
C LEU A 222 -16.29 -5.54 -16.94
N GLY A 223 -17.11 -6.04 -16.03
CA GLY A 223 -16.64 -6.59 -14.79
C GLY A 223 -17.63 -7.57 -14.16
N THR A 224 -17.12 -8.36 -13.23
CA THR A 224 -17.92 -9.23 -12.37
C THR A 224 -17.80 -8.71 -10.94
N ASP A 225 -18.92 -8.57 -10.24
CA ASP A 225 -18.92 -8.06 -8.87
C ASP A 225 -18.47 -9.10 -7.83
N GLY A 226 -18.34 -10.37 -8.24
CA GLY A 226 -17.77 -11.43 -7.41
C GLY A 226 -18.50 -11.72 -6.09
N TYR A 227 -19.65 -11.09 -5.86
CA TYR A 227 -20.49 -11.41 -4.73
C TYR A 227 -21.40 -12.57 -5.08
N ARG A 228 -21.22 -13.69 -4.38
CA ARG A 228 -22.28 -14.65 -4.19
C ARG A 228 -23.04 -14.19 -2.96
N SER A 229 -24.20 -13.61 -3.13
CA SER A 229 -25.18 -13.50 -2.05
C SER A 229 -25.78 -14.89 -1.87
N ASP A 230 -25.07 -15.78 -1.19
CA ASP A 230 -25.68 -16.96 -0.60
C ASP A 230 -26.20 -16.51 0.78
N ASP A 231 -27.16 -15.58 0.76
CA ASP A 231 -28.02 -15.40 1.90
C ASP A 231 -29.10 -16.47 1.82
N PRO A 232 -29.24 -17.34 2.84
CA PRO A 232 -30.33 -18.31 2.94
C PRO A 232 -31.67 -17.64 3.20
#